data_799aae11a71d6fabdee0d7d2a48ae5b6
#
_entry.id   799aae11a71d6fabdee0d7d2a48ae5b6
#
_cell.length_a   1.000
_cell.length_b   1.000
_cell.length_c   1.000
_cell.angle_alpha   90.00
_cell.angle_beta   90.00
_cell.angle_gamma   90.00
#
_symmetry.space_group_name_H-M   'P 1'
#
loop_
_entity.id
_entity.type
_entity.pdbx_description
1 polymer ?
#
loop_
_entity_poly.entity_id
_entity_poly.type
_entity_poly.pdbx_seq_one_letter_code
_entity_poly.pdbx_strand_id
1 'polypeptide(L)'
;HSKAGNIWVCSENNLFKITFDKQGDIKQIIKTCEVPAGESIRTICEVEDYLWINYKDGIYRIKESAMEVQEPTFISSALQLPGVSIQVICRKENEIWIGSAQGLFRYNMDTELMKHYMYDPNDNSSLSQNFITDIAETGEHTMLVATLKGINLYNALTDNFERINKDTGEGEIVQNTLNCDFVNCLLTDGDIIWVGTEVGGLNKMSRRMLLVQNYYHIPTIPGSLSQNPVNAIYEDPSGVLWVGTVEGGLN
;
A
#
# COMPACT_ATOMS: atom_id res chain seq x y z
N HIS A 1 -0.10 3.38 11.46
CA HIS A 1 -0.16 4.27 12.64
C HIS A 1 -1.34 5.22 12.51
N SER A 2 -2.08 5.45 13.57
CA SER A 2 -3.14 6.46 13.60
C SER A 2 -2.57 7.86 13.81
N LYS A 3 -3.32 8.89 13.38
CA LYS A 3 -3.01 10.30 13.69
C LYS A 3 -2.87 10.57 15.19
N ALA A 4 -3.50 9.74 16.03
CA ALA A 4 -3.42 9.79 17.48
C ALA A 4 -2.27 8.97 18.10
N GLY A 5 -1.36 8.42 17.28
CA GLY A 5 -0.24 7.61 17.75
C GLY A 5 -0.61 6.17 18.16
N ASN A 6 -1.83 5.71 17.86
CA ASN A 6 -2.24 4.33 18.11
C ASN A 6 -1.72 3.40 16.99
N ILE A 7 -1.61 2.11 17.29
CA ILE A 7 -1.31 1.07 16.29
C ILE A 7 -2.55 0.20 16.11
N TRP A 8 -2.91 -0.05 14.85
CA TRP A 8 -3.96 -0.98 14.49
C TRP A 8 -3.36 -2.29 14.03
N VAL A 9 -3.84 -3.39 14.57
CA VAL A 9 -3.32 -4.74 14.26
C VAL A 9 -4.47 -5.64 13.83
N CYS A 10 -4.33 -6.22 12.65
CA CYS A 10 -5.20 -7.30 12.19
C CYS A 10 -4.57 -8.64 12.56
N SER A 11 -5.35 -9.52 13.17
CA SER A 11 -4.95 -10.88 13.45
C SER A 11 -6.11 -11.81 13.12
N GLU A 12 -5.94 -12.63 12.11
CA GLU A 12 -7.01 -13.45 11.55
C GLU A 12 -8.26 -12.62 11.22
N ASN A 13 -9.37 -12.88 11.88
CA ASN A 13 -10.64 -12.17 11.70
C ASN A 13 -10.87 -11.02 12.70
N ASN A 14 -9.84 -10.61 13.45
CA ASN A 14 -9.97 -9.60 14.48
C ASN A 14 -9.17 -8.34 14.17
N LEU A 15 -9.71 -7.19 14.59
CA LEU A 15 -9.00 -5.91 14.59
C LEU A 15 -8.79 -5.43 16.03
N PHE A 16 -7.56 -5.10 16.34
CA PHE A 16 -7.14 -4.59 17.65
C PHE A 16 -6.58 -3.18 17.53
N LYS A 17 -6.89 -2.35 18.51
CA LYS A 17 -6.27 -1.05 18.75
C LYS A 17 -5.26 -1.18 19.89
N ILE A 18 -4.02 -0.79 19.64
CA ILE A 18 -2.98 -0.71 20.67
C ILE A 18 -2.76 0.76 20.98
N THR A 19 -2.90 1.12 22.24
CA THR A 19 -2.63 2.48 22.73
C THR A 19 -1.39 2.49 23.62
N PHE A 20 -0.71 3.62 23.65
CA PHE A 20 0.53 3.80 24.39
C PHE A 20 0.39 4.86 25.48
N ASP A 21 1.21 4.76 26.51
CA ASP A 21 1.36 5.81 27.49
C ASP A 21 2.37 6.89 27.06
N LYS A 22 2.66 7.86 27.93
CA LYS A 22 3.59 8.95 27.64
C LYS A 22 5.05 8.49 27.54
N GLN A 23 5.37 7.32 28.05
CA GLN A 23 6.69 6.69 28.01
C GLN A 23 6.89 5.85 26.74
N GLY A 24 5.81 5.57 26.00
CA GLY A 24 5.83 4.71 24.81
C GLY A 24 5.56 3.23 25.13
N ASP A 25 5.21 2.91 26.39
CA ASP A 25 4.83 1.56 26.77
C ASP A 25 3.38 1.26 26.38
N ILE A 26 3.07 0.00 26.09
CA ILE A 26 1.70 -0.44 25.78
C ILE A 26 0.80 -0.20 26.99
N LYS A 27 -0.14 0.72 26.83
CA LYS A 27 -1.14 1.05 27.85
C LYS A 27 -2.31 0.08 27.81
N GLN A 28 -2.82 -0.22 26.60
CA GLN A 28 -4.00 -1.06 26.43
C GLN A 28 -4.05 -1.67 25.02
N ILE A 29 -4.58 -2.89 24.95
CA ILE A 29 -4.95 -3.58 23.71
C ILE A 29 -6.45 -3.77 23.73
N ILE A 30 -7.16 -3.19 22.77
CA ILE A 30 -8.62 -3.20 22.67
C ILE A 30 -9.02 -3.94 21.41
N LYS A 31 -9.83 -4.99 21.52
CA LYS A 31 -10.51 -5.59 20.37
C LYS A 31 -11.64 -4.66 19.94
N THR A 32 -11.59 -4.16 18.71
CA THR A 32 -12.52 -3.16 18.21
C THR A 32 -13.52 -3.70 17.20
N CYS A 33 -13.15 -4.77 16.49
CA CYS A 33 -13.99 -5.38 15.49
C CYS A 33 -13.64 -6.85 15.33
N GLU A 34 -14.65 -7.65 14.95
CA GLU A 34 -14.51 -9.04 14.51
C GLU A 34 -15.30 -9.21 13.22
N VAL A 35 -14.64 -9.76 12.18
CA VAL A 35 -15.30 -10.15 10.93
C VAL A 35 -15.65 -11.64 10.98
N PRO A 36 -16.56 -12.15 10.12
CA PRO A 36 -16.96 -13.54 10.12
C PRO A 36 -15.78 -14.51 10.04
N ALA A 37 -15.90 -15.65 10.72
CA ALA A 37 -14.89 -16.69 10.72
C ALA A 37 -14.55 -17.15 9.28
N GLY A 38 -13.27 -17.27 8.98
CA GLY A 38 -12.78 -17.58 7.64
C GLY A 38 -12.53 -16.38 6.74
N GLU A 39 -12.93 -15.18 7.18
CA GLU A 39 -12.58 -13.92 6.51
C GLU A 39 -11.39 -13.26 7.21
N SER A 40 -10.65 -12.43 6.49
CA SER A 40 -9.53 -11.66 7.04
C SER A 40 -9.60 -10.20 6.60
N ILE A 41 -9.23 -9.29 7.50
CA ILE A 41 -9.09 -7.87 7.17
C ILE A 41 -7.73 -7.70 6.47
N ARG A 42 -7.72 -7.17 5.24
CA ARG A 42 -6.51 -7.02 4.42
C ARG A 42 -5.90 -5.64 4.51
N THR A 43 -6.75 -4.61 4.57
CA THR A 43 -6.29 -3.22 4.61
C THR A 43 -7.13 -2.39 5.57
N ILE A 44 -6.50 -1.37 6.12
CA ILE A 44 -7.11 -0.40 7.04
C ILE A 44 -6.71 0.98 6.56
N CYS A 45 -7.68 1.90 6.50
CA CYS A 45 -7.44 3.30 6.19
C CYS A 45 -8.24 4.20 7.14
N GLU A 46 -7.59 5.21 7.73
CA GLU A 46 -8.28 6.22 8.53
C GLU A 46 -8.93 7.25 7.62
N VAL A 47 -10.25 7.38 7.74
CA VAL A 47 -11.05 8.34 6.97
C VAL A 47 -11.94 9.09 7.95
N GLU A 48 -11.58 10.34 8.25
CA GLU A 48 -12.24 11.18 9.26
C GLU A 48 -12.27 10.50 10.65
N ASP A 49 -13.46 10.28 11.22
CA ASP A 49 -13.68 9.62 12.51
C ASP A 49 -13.89 8.10 12.40
N TYR A 50 -13.62 7.56 11.23
CA TYR A 50 -13.84 6.14 10.92
C TYR A 50 -12.56 5.45 10.47
N LEU A 51 -12.51 4.15 10.74
CA LEU A 51 -11.62 3.23 10.05
C LEU A 51 -12.40 2.56 8.93
N TRP A 52 -11.88 2.68 7.72
CA TRP A 52 -12.32 1.89 6.60
C TRP A 52 -11.48 0.62 6.56
N ILE A 53 -12.16 -0.50 6.55
CA ILE A 53 -11.55 -1.83 6.50
C ILE A 53 -12.13 -2.58 5.30
N ASN A 54 -11.33 -3.46 4.70
CA ASN A 54 -11.88 -4.39 3.73
C ASN A 54 -11.81 -5.82 4.24
N TYR A 55 -12.86 -6.58 3.97
CA TYR A 55 -12.87 -8.03 4.02
C TYR A 55 -13.88 -8.55 3.00
N LYS A 56 -13.73 -9.82 2.53
CA LYS A 56 -14.43 -10.25 1.31
C LYS A 56 -14.16 -9.29 0.15
N ASP A 57 -15.19 -9.00 -0.62
CA ASP A 57 -15.18 -8.11 -1.79
C ASP A 57 -15.84 -6.76 -1.47
N GLY A 58 -15.63 -6.24 -0.25
CA GLY A 58 -16.29 -5.01 0.17
C GLY A 58 -15.49 -4.13 1.10
N ILE A 59 -15.90 -2.86 1.16
CA ILE A 59 -15.41 -1.89 2.14
C ILE A 59 -16.47 -1.71 3.22
N TYR A 60 -15.99 -1.71 4.44
CA TYR A 60 -16.78 -1.52 5.65
C TYR A 60 -16.14 -0.42 6.49
N ARG A 61 -16.92 0.22 7.34
CA ARG A 61 -16.41 1.22 8.28
C ARG A 61 -16.80 0.90 9.71
N ILE A 62 -15.94 1.27 10.64
CA ILE A 62 -16.18 1.27 12.08
C ILE A 62 -15.76 2.62 12.64
N LYS A 63 -16.32 3.05 13.78
CA LYS A 63 -15.87 4.28 14.45
C LYS A 63 -14.52 4.05 15.12
N GLU A 64 -13.56 4.95 14.87
CA GLU A 64 -12.23 4.88 15.50
C GLU A 64 -12.29 5.04 17.03
N SER A 65 -13.18 5.89 17.51
CA SER A 65 -13.30 6.23 18.93
C SER A 65 -14.02 5.20 19.80
N ALA A 66 -14.64 4.18 19.22
CA ALA A 66 -15.41 3.19 19.99
C ALA A 66 -14.50 2.34 20.90
N MET A 67 -14.99 2.10 22.11
CA MET A 67 -14.33 1.31 23.16
C MET A 67 -14.88 -0.11 23.25
N GLU A 68 -15.88 -0.43 22.45
CA GLU A 68 -16.55 -1.73 22.39
C GLU A 68 -16.38 -2.38 21.03
N VAL A 69 -16.52 -3.69 20.96
CA VAL A 69 -16.51 -4.43 19.70
C VAL A 69 -17.69 -3.99 18.83
N GLN A 70 -17.41 -3.57 17.62
CA GLN A 70 -18.39 -3.06 16.66
C GLN A 70 -18.67 -4.08 15.55
N GLU A 71 -19.90 -4.05 15.06
CA GLU A 71 -20.22 -4.65 13.77
C GLU A 71 -19.87 -3.66 12.65
N PRO A 72 -19.05 -4.08 11.66
CA PRO A 72 -18.68 -3.21 10.56
C PRO A 72 -19.88 -2.86 9.67
N THR A 73 -20.03 -1.58 9.32
CA THR A 73 -21.07 -1.11 8.41
C THR A 73 -20.56 -1.19 6.96
N PHE A 74 -21.25 -1.92 6.11
CA PHE A 74 -20.95 -2.02 4.68
C PHE A 74 -21.18 -0.69 3.96
N ILE A 75 -20.19 -0.20 3.19
CA ILE A 75 -20.25 1.10 2.51
C ILE A 75 -19.93 1.03 1.00
N SER A 76 -19.53 -0.11 0.44
CA SER A 76 -19.22 -0.21 -0.99
C SER A 76 -20.38 0.23 -1.90
N SER A 77 -21.63 -0.08 -1.52
CA SER A 77 -22.79 0.35 -2.31
C SER A 77 -22.98 1.88 -2.29
N ALA A 78 -22.70 2.54 -1.15
CA ALA A 78 -22.75 3.99 -1.06
C ALA A 78 -21.64 4.67 -1.89
N LEU A 79 -20.50 3.99 -2.05
CA LEU A 79 -19.39 4.42 -2.89
C LEU A 79 -19.59 4.06 -4.37
N GLN A 80 -20.68 3.39 -4.74
CA GLN A 80 -20.92 2.86 -6.07
C GLN A 80 -19.79 1.91 -6.55
N LEU A 81 -19.09 1.27 -5.63
CA LEU A 81 -17.99 0.37 -5.93
C LEU A 81 -18.54 -0.99 -6.37
N PRO A 82 -18.15 -1.53 -7.52
CA PRO A 82 -18.53 -2.88 -7.91
C PRO A 82 -17.94 -3.92 -6.95
N GLY A 83 -18.48 -5.12 -6.92
CA GLY A 83 -17.94 -6.25 -6.16
C GLY A 83 -16.58 -6.67 -6.73
N VAL A 84 -15.51 -6.08 -6.25
CA VAL A 84 -14.12 -6.32 -6.69
C VAL A 84 -13.24 -6.71 -5.50
N SER A 85 -12.23 -7.54 -5.75
CA SER A 85 -11.25 -7.89 -4.73
C SER A 85 -10.32 -6.71 -4.44
N ILE A 86 -10.54 -6.06 -3.30
CA ILE A 86 -9.78 -4.90 -2.85
C ILE A 86 -8.47 -5.36 -2.20
N GLN A 87 -7.38 -4.73 -2.57
CA GLN A 87 -6.04 -5.02 -2.06
C GLN A 87 -5.55 -3.94 -1.09
N VAL A 88 -5.80 -2.67 -1.40
CA VAL A 88 -5.31 -1.52 -0.64
C VAL A 88 -6.31 -0.37 -0.69
N ILE A 89 -6.39 0.39 0.41
CA ILE A 89 -7.10 1.66 0.51
C ILE A 89 -6.13 2.70 1.03
N CYS A 90 -6.00 3.82 0.33
CA CYS A 90 -5.15 4.93 0.70
C CYS A 90 -5.95 6.24 0.66
N ARG A 91 -5.82 7.08 1.68
CA ARG A 91 -6.42 8.42 1.70
C ARG A 91 -5.37 9.46 1.37
N LYS A 92 -5.73 10.38 0.49
CA LYS A 92 -4.99 11.61 0.24
C LYS A 92 -5.94 12.79 0.25
N GLU A 93 -5.80 13.67 1.24
CA GLU A 93 -6.69 14.82 1.42
C GLU A 93 -8.18 14.40 1.40
N ASN A 94 -8.97 14.91 0.44
CA ASN A 94 -10.38 14.58 0.24
C ASN A 94 -10.62 13.48 -0.79
N GLU A 95 -9.59 12.69 -1.10
CA GLU A 95 -9.68 11.58 -2.03
C GLU A 95 -9.36 10.26 -1.37
N ILE A 96 -10.12 9.23 -1.73
CA ILE A 96 -9.87 7.84 -1.35
C ILE A 96 -9.46 7.07 -2.60
N TRP A 97 -8.28 6.50 -2.56
CA TRP A 97 -7.71 5.67 -3.61
C TRP A 97 -7.85 4.21 -3.21
N ILE A 98 -8.45 3.41 -4.06
CA ILE A 98 -8.79 2.01 -3.79
C ILE A 98 -8.17 1.15 -4.88
N GLY A 99 -7.14 0.41 -4.51
CA GLY A 99 -6.50 -0.56 -5.37
C GLY A 99 -7.22 -1.91 -5.32
N SER A 100 -7.50 -2.48 -6.48
CA SER A 100 -8.21 -3.75 -6.61
C SER A 100 -7.54 -4.69 -7.62
N ALA A 101 -8.06 -5.90 -7.74
CA ALA A 101 -7.65 -6.83 -8.80
C ALA A 101 -8.17 -6.40 -10.20
N GLN A 102 -9.09 -5.44 -10.29
CA GLN A 102 -9.73 -4.97 -11.52
C GLN A 102 -9.42 -3.51 -11.84
N GLY A 103 -8.34 -2.96 -11.31
CA GLY A 103 -7.91 -1.58 -11.54
C GLY A 103 -7.92 -0.72 -10.29
N LEU A 104 -7.76 0.56 -10.51
CA LEU A 104 -7.66 1.59 -9.49
C LEU A 104 -8.92 2.45 -9.50
N PHE A 105 -9.52 2.63 -8.34
CA PHE A 105 -10.64 3.54 -8.14
C PHE A 105 -10.20 4.76 -7.35
N ARG A 106 -10.65 5.94 -7.76
CA ARG A 106 -10.46 7.21 -7.04
C ARG A 106 -11.81 7.81 -6.72
N TYR A 107 -12.14 7.90 -5.45
CA TYR A 107 -13.35 8.52 -4.94
C TYR A 107 -13.04 9.88 -4.36
N ASN A 108 -13.72 10.91 -4.83
CA ASN A 108 -13.63 12.26 -4.30
C ASN A 108 -14.76 12.46 -3.28
N MET A 109 -14.42 12.75 -2.02
CA MET A 109 -15.38 12.86 -0.92
C MET A 109 -16.24 14.13 -0.98
N ASP A 110 -15.77 15.21 -1.64
CA ASP A 110 -16.53 16.46 -1.76
C ASP A 110 -17.60 16.37 -2.85
N THR A 111 -17.28 15.74 -3.97
CA THR A 111 -18.17 15.63 -5.13
C THR A 111 -18.94 14.32 -5.20
N GLU A 112 -18.57 13.35 -4.34
CA GLU A 112 -19.08 11.98 -4.32
C GLU A 112 -18.92 11.23 -5.66
N LEU A 113 -17.95 11.67 -6.49
CA LEU A 113 -17.68 11.06 -7.79
C LEU A 113 -16.60 9.98 -7.68
N MET A 114 -16.87 8.85 -8.32
CA MET A 114 -15.93 7.74 -8.48
C MET A 114 -15.36 7.74 -9.89
N LYS A 115 -14.03 7.68 -10.00
CA LYS A 115 -13.32 7.43 -11.26
C LYS A 115 -12.65 6.08 -11.22
N HIS A 116 -12.68 5.35 -12.34
CA HIS A 116 -12.07 4.02 -12.50
C HIS A 116 -10.98 4.09 -13.57
N TYR A 117 -9.77 3.68 -13.21
CA TYR A 117 -8.63 3.59 -14.12
C TYR A 117 -8.28 2.11 -14.35
N MET A 118 -8.03 1.79 -15.60
CA MET A 118 -7.66 0.44 -16.04
C MET A 118 -6.48 0.48 -17.00
N TYR A 119 -5.86 -0.67 -17.16
CA TYR A 119 -4.88 -0.91 -18.21
C TYR A 119 -5.55 -0.87 -19.60
N ASP A 120 -4.97 -0.12 -20.52
CA ASP A 120 -5.28 -0.14 -21.94
C ASP A 120 -4.00 -0.43 -22.72
N PRO A 121 -3.94 -1.50 -23.54
CA PRO A 121 -2.76 -1.83 -24.33
C PRO A 121 -2.45 -0.80 -25.43
N ASN A 122 -3.43 0.03 -25.81
CA ASN A 122 -3.27 1.08 -26.84
C ASN A 122 -2.94 2.45 -26.24
N ASP A 123 -2.95 2.58 -24.92
CA ASP A 123 -2.64 3.84 -24.23
C ASP A 123 -1.50 3.63 -23.21
N ASN A 124 -0.31 4.12 -23.57
CA ASN A 124 0.87 4.05 -22.71
C ASN A 124 0.76 4.94 -21.45
N SER A 125 -0.20 5.84 -21.42
CA SER A 125 -0.50 6.69 -20.25
C SER A 125 -1.57 6.08 -19.32
N SER A 126 -2.09 4.91 -19.62
CA SER A 126 -2.94 4.12 -18.74
C SER A 126 -2.11 3.33 -17.70
N LEU A 127 -2.77 2.63 -16.77
CA LEU A 127 -2.08 1.72 -15.83
C LEU A 127 -1.25 0.65 -16.57
N SER A 128 -0.15 0.21 -15.97
CA SER A 128 0.69 -0.88 -16.53
C SER A 128 -0.01 -2.25 -16.46
N GLN A 129 -0.91 -2.42 -15.47
CA GLN A 129 -1.71 -3.63 -15.27
C GLN A 129 -2.86 -3.35 -14.29
N ASN A 130 -3.93 -4.18 -14.31
CA ASN A 130 -5.11 -3.95 -13.47
C ASN A 130 -4.97 -4.43 -12.02
N PHE A 131 -4.09 -5.39 -11.73
CA PHE A 131 -3.92 -5.87 -10.36
C PHE A 131 -3.04 -4.88 -9.58
N ILE A 132 -3.70 -4.07 -8.73
CA ILE A 132 -3.03 -3.10 -7.87
C ILE A 132 -2.61 -3.81 -6.59
N THR A 133 -1.33 -3.70 -6.23
CA THR A 133 -0.76 -4.33 -5.04
C THR A 133 -0.62 -3.35 -3.87
N ASP A 134 -0.23 -2.09 -4.18
CA ASP A 134 -0.04 -1.06 -3.15
C ASP A 134 -0.21 0.34 -3.74
N ILE A 135 -0.44 1.33 -2.87
CA ILE A 135 -0.58 2.75 -3.21
C ILE A 135 0.14 3.58 -2.15
N ALA A 136 1.01 4.48 -2.60
CA ALA A 136 1.72 5.39 -1.71
C ALA A 136 1.65 6.84 -2.22
N GLU A 137 1.59 7.79 -1.29
CA GLU A 137 1.64 9.21 -1.60
C GLU A 137 3.10 9.68 -1.79
N THR A 138 3.37 10.49 -2.83
CA THR A 138 4.68 11.10 -3.06
C THR A 138 4.58 12.61 -3.23
N GLY A 139 4.41 13.35 -2.13
CA GLY A 139 4.34 14.82 -2.16
C GLY A 139 3.07 15.39 -2.81
N GLU A 140 3.13 16.69 -3.16
CA GLU A 140 1.96 17.51 -3.50
C GLU A 140 1.21 16.99 -4.71
N HIS A 141 0.59 16.36 -5.20
CA HIS A 141 -0.20 16.02 -6.41
C HIS A 141 0.21 14.71 -7.11
N THR A 142 1.07 13.90 -6.49
CA THR A 142 1.48 12.63 -7.10
C THR A 142 1.16 11.44 -6.21
N MET A 143 0.72 10.35 -6.82
CA MET A 143 0.51 9.04 -6.19
C MET A 143 1.32 7.99 -6.93
N LEU A 144 1.91 7.07 -6.20
CA LEU A 144 2.50 5.86 -6.74
C LEU A 144 1.50 4.72 -6.63
N VAL A 145 1.35 3.99 -7.71
CA VAL A 145 0.46 2.83 -7.79
C VAL A 145 1.27 1.63 -8.23
N ALA A 146 1.49 0.71 -7.31
CA ALA A 146 2.19 -0.55 -7.57
C ALA A 146 1.26 -1.57 -8.20
N THR A 147 1.82 -2.35 -9.12
CA THR A 147 1.12 -3.43 -9.81
C THR A 147 2.03 -4.65 -9.96
N LEU A 148 1.49 -5.77 -10.43
CA LEU A 148 2.32 -6.92 -10.85
C LEU A 148 3.12 -6.66 -12.14
N LYS A 149 3.11 -5.41 -12.65
CA LYS A 149 3.89 -5.00 -13.84
C LYS A 149 4.47 -3.59 -13.66
N GLY A 150 5.22 -3.42 -12.57
CA GLY A 150 5.92 -2.19 -12.24
C GLY A 150 5.09 -1.19 -11.44
N ILE A 151 5.55 0.04 -11.43
CA ILE A 151 4.97 1.17 -10.71
C ILE A 151 4.38 2.15 -11.72
N ASN A 152 3.29 2.78 -11.35
CA ASN A 152 2.64 3.84 -12.11
C ASN A 152 2.68 5.13 -11.28
N LEU A 153 3.28 6.18 -11.81
CA LEU A 153 3.28 7.51 -11.22
C LEU A 153 2.08 8.27 -11.76
N TYR A 154 1.11 8.54 -10.90
CA TYR A 154 -0.06 9.34 -11.26
C TYR A 154 0.28 10.82 -11.35
N ASN A 155 -0.12 11.46 -12.45
CA ASN A 155 -0.01 12.89 -12.66
C ASN A 155 -1.39 13.54 -12.57
N ALA A 156 -1.63 14.33 -11.52
CA ALA A 156 -2.91 14.99 -11.29
C ALA A 156 -3.24 16.08 -12.31
N LEU A 157 -2.23 16.68 -12.97
CA LEU A 157 -2.45 17.75 -13.96
C LEU A 157 -3.00 17.21 -15.29
N THR A 158 -2.54 16.03 -15.68
CA THR A 158 -2.93 15.36 -16.94
C THR A 158 -3.90 14.21 -16.72
N ASP A 159 -4.12 13.83 -15.45
CA ASP A 159 -5.02 12.76 -15.02
C ASP A 159 -4.69 11.41 -15.69
N ASN A 160 -3.40 11.09 -15.76
CA ASN A 160 -2.85 9.89 -16.39
C ASN A 160 -1.65 9.34 -15.61
N PHE A 161 -0.99 8.31 -16.15
CA PHE A 161 0.10 7.59 -15.48
C PHE A 161 1.36 7.57 -16.34
N GLU A 162 2.51 7.71 -15.67
CA GLU A 162 3.82 7.36 -16.20
C GLU A 162 4.24 6.01 -15.63
N ARG A 163 4.62 5.06 -16.52
CA ARG A 163 4.99 3.69 -16.11
C ARG A 163 6.48 3.57 -15.84
N ILE A 164 6.83 2.99 -14.70
CA ILE A 164 8.20 2.66 -14.30
C ILE A 164 8.29 1.14 -14.16
N ASN A 165 8.91 0.49 -15.13
CA ASN A 165 9.03 -0.97 -15.21
C ASN A 165 10.49 -1.37 -15.22
N LYS A 166 10.74 -2.69 -15.09
CA LYS A 166 12.03 -3.27 -15.45
C LYS A 166 12.26 -3.07 -16.95
N ASP A 167 13.39 -2.48 -17.32
CA ASP A 167 13.75 -2.39 -18.72
C ASP A 167 14.09 -3.79 -19.25
N THR A 168 13.40 -4.19 -20.32
CA THR A 168 13.63 -5.47 -21.03
C THR A 168 14.52 -5.29 -22.25
N GLY A 169 15.23 -4.17 -22.38
CA GLY A 169 16.14 -3.89 -23.49
C GLY A 169 17.22 -4.98 -23.62
N GLU A 170 17.28 -5.61 -24.77
CA GLU A 170 18.31 -6.61 -25.07
C GLU A 170 19.68 -5.92 -25.13
N GLY A 171 20.53 -6.18 -24.13
CA GLY A 171 21.98 -6.05 -24.30
C GLY A 171 22.74 -5.05 -23.43
N GLU A 172 22.13 -4.15 -22.70
CA GLU A 172 22.82 -3.28 -21.72
C GLU A 172 22.16 -3.34 -20.36
N ILE A 173 22.95 -3.40 -19.28
CA ILE A 173 22.44 -3.19 -17.91
C ILE A 173 22.03 -1.73 -17.85
N VAL A 174 20.74 -1.46 -18.05
CA VAL A 174 20.19 -0.12 -17.86
C VAL A 174 20.22 0.17 -16.36
N GLN A 175 21.16 1.00 -15.96
CA GLN A 175 21.19 1.55 -14.62
C GLN A 175 19.91 2.38 -14.44
N ASN A 176 19.23 2.23 -13.29
CA ASN A 176 18.05 2.99 -12.89
C ASN A 176 16.67 2.39 -13.26
N THR A 177 16.55 1.09 -13.41
CA THR A 177 15.29 0.39 -13.56
C THR A 177 15.02 -0.50 -12.35
N LEU A 178 13.75 -0.89 -12.15
CA LEU A 178 13.41 -1.92 -11.19
C LEU A 178 14.09 -3.23 -11.58
N ASN A 179 14.52 -3.99 -10.59
CA ASN A 179 15.10 -5.32 -10.84
C ASN A 179 14.02 -6.40 -11.05
N CYS A 180 12.76 -6.11 -10.69
CA CYS A 180 11.61 -6.98 -10.86
C CYS A 180 10.34 -6.12 -11.02
N ASP A 181 9.47 -6.51 -11.96
CA ASP A 181 8.18 -5.83 -12.18
C ASP A 181 7.09 -6.21 -11.17
N PHE A 182 7.20 -7.37 -10.51
CA PHE A 182 6.22 -7.78 -9.51
C PHE A 182 6.44 -7.01 -8.21
N VAL A 183 5.79 -5.85 -8.10
CA VAL A 183 5.87 -4.98 -6.92
C VAL A 183 4.82 -5.39 -5.90
N ASN A 184 5.23 -5.61 -4.65
CA ASN A 184 4.36 -6.02 -3.56
C ASN A 184 3.98 -4.85 -2.63
N CYS A 185 4.95 -3.98 -2.31
CA CYS A 185 4.73 -2.89 -1.37
C CYS A 185 5.60 -1.68 -1.70
N LEU A 186 5.14 -0.51 -1.25
CA LEU A 186 5.78 0.79 -1.39
C LEU A 186 5.91 1.47 -0.03
N LEU A 187 7.00 2.20 0.15
CA LEU A 187 7.16 3.17 1.25
C LEU A 187 7.80 4.44 0.69
N THR A 188 7.26 5.58 1.08
CA THR A 188 7.80 6.89 0.72
C THR A 188 8.36 7.59 1.94
N ASP A 189 9.59 8.07 1.82
CA ASP A 189 10.26 8.90 2.81
C ASP A 189 10.89 10.12 2.13
N GLY A 190 10.22 11.25 2.19
CA GLY A 190 10.64 12.48 1.50
C GLY A 190 10.85 12.25 0.00
N ASP A 191 12.12 12.38 -0.45
CA ASP A 191 12.49 12.15 -1.85
C ASP A 191 12.85 10.68 -2.17
N ILE A 192 12.82 9.80 -1.17
CA ILE A 192 13.15 8.38 -1.31
C ILE A 192 11.86 7.57 -1.46
N ILE A 193 11.88 6.64 -2.40
CA ILE A 193 10.84 5.65 -2.62
C ILE A 193 11.47 4.28 -2.45
N TRP A 194 10.97 3.50 -1.50
CA TRP A 194 11.34 2.12 -1.30
C TRP A 194 10.32 1.22 -1.95
N VAL A 195 10.77 0.22 -2.71
CA VAL A 195 9.94 -0.67 -3.51
C VAL A 195 10.28 -2.12 -3.18
N GLY A 196 9.39 -2.79 -2.49
CA GLY A 196 9.48 -4.22 -2.21
C GLY A 196 8.94 -5.05 -3.38
N THR A 197 9.70 -6.04 -3.82
CA THR A 197 9.36 -6.87 -4.97
C THR A 197 9.34 -8.36 -4.64
N GLU A 198 8.64 -9.16 -5.46
CA GLU A 198 8.43 -10.58 -5.23
C GLU A 198 9.73 -11.41 -5.31
N VAL A 199 10.61 -11.12 -6.25
CA VAL A 199 11.83 -11.91 -6.45
C VAL A 199 13.11 -11.07 -6.50
N GLY A 200 12.98 -9.76 -6.62
CA GLY A 200 14.10 -8.84 -6.78
C GLY A 200 14.58 -8.21 -5.47
N GLY A 201 13.94 -8.51 -4.34
CA GLY A 201 14.25 -7.88 -3.05
C GLY A 201 13.74 -6.45 -2.95
N LEU A 202 14.57 -5.56 -2.41
CA LEU A 202 14.23 -4.16 -2.16
C LEU A 202 14.95 -3.23 -3.14
N ASN A 203 14.20 -2.31 -3.73
CA ASN A 203 14.73 -1.26 -4.59
C ASN A 203 14.57 0.08 -3.87
N LYS A 204 15.61 0.90 -3.91
CA LYS A 204 15.61 2.29 -3.47
C LYS A 204 15.62 3.20 -4.67
N MET A 205 14.62 4.04 -4.81
CA MET A 205 14.52 5.02 -5.89
C MET A 205 14.62 6.43 -5.32
N SER A 206 15.24 7.34 -6.07
CA SER A 206 15.16 8.77 -5.81
C SER A 206 14.16 9.41 -6.75
N ARG A 207 13.19 10.14 -6.19
CA ARG A 207 12.18 10.88 -6.96
C ARG A 207 12.81 11.90 -7.92
N ARG A 208 13.91 12.54 -7.51
CA ARG A 208 14.53 13.61 -8.29
C ARG A 208 15.41 13.14 -9.43
N MET A 209 15.99 11.94 -9.30
CA MET A 209 17.03 11.47 -10.23
C MET A 209 16.70 10.14 -10.90
N LEU A 210 15.57 9.50 -10.54
CA LEU A 210 15.18 8.15 -10.97
C LEU A 210 16.31 7.11 -10.80
N LEU A 211 17.26 7.37 -9.90
CA LEU A 211 18.34 6.44 -9.58
C LEU A 211 17.77 5.29 -8.76
N VAL A 212 17.90 4.06 -9.24
CA VAL A 212 17.46 2.86 -8.53
C VAL A 212 18.66 2.12 -7.97
N GLN A 213 18.62 1.85 -6.66
CA GLN A 213 19.57 1.00 -5.96
C GLN A 213 18.86 -0.26 -5.47
N ASN A 214 19.44 -1.43 -5.77
CA ASN A 214 18.83 -2.72 -5.49
C ASN A 214 19.47 -3.38 -4.27
N TYR A 215 18.66 -3.88 -3.34
CA TYR A 215 19.05 -4.72 -2.21
C TYR A 215 18.34 -6.07 -2.35
N TYR A 216 19.10 -7.17 -2.33
CA TYR A 216 18.56 -8.52 -2.50
C TYR A 216 19.32 -9.55 -1.66
N HIS A 217 18.75 -10.74 -1.54
CA HIS A 217 19.38 -11.84 -0.84
C HIS A 217 20.64 -12.33 -1.60
N ILE A 218 21.77 -12.38 -0.88
CA ILE A 218 23.02 -12.97 -1.37
C ILE A 218 23.47 -14.00 -0.33
N PRO A 219 23.35 -15.32 -0.65
CA PRO A 219 23.62 -16.38 0.36
C PRO A 219 24.99 -16.34 1.01
N THR A 220 25.97 -15.73 0.34
CA THR A 220 27.35 -15.61 0.83
C THR A 220 27.65 -14.33 1.60
N ILE A 221 26.69 -13.41 1.70
CA ILE A 221 26.85 -12.11 2.36
C ILE A 221 25.89 -12.01 3.56
N PRO A 222 26.38 -12.14 4.80
CA PRO A 222 25.53 -12.12 6.02
C PRO A 222 24.73 -10.82 6.23
N GLY A 223 25.14 -9.71 5.63
CA GLY A 223 24.44 -8.42 5.74
C GLY A 223 23.47 -8.16 4.59
N SER A 224 23.20 -9.13 3.72
CA SER A 224 22.17 -9.04 2.69
C SER A 224 20.78 -9.38 3.27
N LEU A 225 19.69 -9.12 2.49
CA LEU A 225 18.36 -9.53 2.90
C LEU A 225 18.28 -11.04 3.18
N SER A 226 17.48 -11.43 4.15
CA SER A 226 17.29 -12.85 4.52
C SER A 226 16.61 -13.66 3.41
N GLN A 227 15.70 -13.03 2.64
CA GLN A 227 15.02 -13.58 1.46
C GLN A 227 14.65 -12.44 0.48
N ASN A 228 14.37 -12.77 -0.79
CA ASN A 228 14.02 -11.77 -1.81
C ASN A 228 12.56 -11.32 -1.81
N PRO A 229 11.54 -12.18 -1.58
CA PRO A 229 10.18 -11.68 -1.54
C PRO A 229 10.00 -10.70 -0.38
N VAL A 230 9.86 -9.40 -0.69
CA VAL A 230 9.61 -8.33 0.27
C VAL A 230 8.12 -8.00 0.25
N ASN A 231 7.45 -8.17 1.40
CA ASN A 231 6.00 -7.96 1.53
C ASN A 231 5.63 -6.75 2.37
N ALA A 232 6.55 -6.24 3.18
CA ALA A 232 6.29 -5.07 4.01
C ALA A 232 7.56 -4.25 4.20
N ILE A 233 7.39 -2.93 4.26
CA ILE A 233 8.46 -1.97 4.53
C ILE A 233 7.92 -0.95 5.52
N TYR A 234 8.71 -0.65 6.54
CA TYR A 234 8.39 0.36 7.54
C TYR A 234 9.66 1.10 7.96
N GLU A 235 9.58 2.41 8.05
CA GLU A 235 10.63 3.24 8.65
C GLU A 235 10.18 3.73 10.02
N ASP A 236 10.99 3.49 11.03
CA ASP A 236 10.70 3.95 12.38
C ASP A 236 11.09 5.42 12.58
N PRO A 237 10.63 6.08 13.68
CA PRO A 237 10.94 7.48 13.94
C PRO A 237 12.45 7.79 14.11
N SER A 238 13.29 6.77 14.29
CA SER A 238 14.76 6.92 14.35
C SER A 238 15.43 6.83 12.98
N GLY A 239 14.66 6.55 11.91
CA GLY A 239 15.17 6.41 10.54
C GLY A 239 15.67 4.98 10.22
N VAL A 240 15.35 3.99 11.06
CA VAL A 240 15.68 2.59 10.77
C VAL A 240 14.61 1.99 9.87
N LEU A 241 15.05 1.41 8.75
CA LEU A 241 14.19 0.73 7.80
C LEU A 241 14.02 -0.74 8.21
N TRP A 242 12.78 -1.14 8.46
CA TRP A 242 12.38 -2.52 8.77
C TRP A 242 11.79 -3.18 7.52
N VAL A 243 12.35 -4.30 7.11
CA VAL A 243 11.96 -5.00 5.87
C VAL A 243 11.46 -6.39 6.19
N GLY A 244 10.16 -6.62 5.99
CA GLY A 244 9.51 -7.92 6.17
C GLY A 244 9.63 -8.76 4.89
N THR A 245 10.24 -9.94 5.01
CA THR A 245 10.42 -10.90 3.91
C THR A 245 9.59 -12.16 4.13
N VAL A 246 9.17 -12.81 3.05
CA VAL A 246 8.49 -14.10 3.11
C VAL A 246 9.48 -15.17 3.59
N GLU A 247 9.11 -15.95 4.62
CA GLU A 247 9.93 -17.02 5.21
C GLU A 247 11.27 -16.57 5.82
N GLY A 248 11.76 -15.36 5.52
CA GLY A 248 13.02 -14.83 6.03
C GLY A 248 12.88 -13.97 7.30
N GLY A 249 11.65 -13.62 7.68
CA GLY A 249 11.37 -12.79 8.85
C GLY A 249 11.63 -11.30 8.61
N LEU A 250 12.12 -10.63 9.65
CA LEU A 250 12.38 -9.18 9.68
C LEU A 250 13.88 -8.89 9.52
N ASN A 251 14.21 -7.95 8.65
CA ASN A 251 15.56 -7.45 8.36
C ASN A 251 15.71 -6.02 8.79
#